data_0fd5f0a310ad6aea0175c1485c5b33c9
#
_entry.id   0fd5f0a310ad6aea0175c1485c5b33c9
#
_cell.length_a   1.000
_cell.length_b   1.000
_cell.length_c   1.000
_cell.angle_alpha   90.00
_cell.angle_beta   90.00
_cell.angle_gamma   90.00
#
_symmetry.space_group_name_H-M   'P 1'
#
loop_
_entity.id
_entity.type
_entity.pdbx_description
1 polymer ?
#
loop_
_entity_poly.entity_id
_entity_poly.type
_entity_poly.pdbx_seq_one_letter_code
_entity_poly.pdbx_strand_id
1 'polypeptide(L)'
;MEIIDFYASDNKDHWLSEINKSDWRAGKYLFELLRDQKLKELCGESTKALLLIDGDKLISFCTYAEQDDVREPSLTPWVGFVYTFPEYRGKRRVGKLLEYVYILAKNDGHKHIYISTGETGLYEKYGYQFWKIMKDAYGEDSRVYKTDIVSMDYSDVLGTTVSGTIDRPLGTAHPRHPEMIYPINYGYVDGVFAGDGAEQDVYVFGADQPLETYTGKVIAIYHRLNDNEDKWIVSLSGEMIQAEDILEAISFQEQYFMGELYTL
;
A
#
# COMPACT_ATOMS: atom_id res chain seq x y z
N MET A 1 -13.13 -0.85 -6.44
CA MET A 1 -12.82 -0.58 -4.99
C MET A 1 -12.01 0.69 -4.93
N GLU A 2 -12.36 1.60 -4.05
CA GLU A 2 -11.69 2.88 -3.82
C GLU A 2 -11.57 3.16 -2.33
N ILE A 3 -10.71 4.09 -1.94
CA ILE A 3 -10.55 4.55 -0.56
C ILE A 3 -11.08 5.98 -0.49
N ILE A 4 -11.98 6.22 0.44
CA ILE A 4 -12.54 7.55 0.69
C ILE A 4 -12.26 7.95 2.14
N ASP A 5 -12.17 9.26 2.39
CA ASP A 5 -12.22 9.82 3.75
C ASP A 5 -13.68 10.08 4.11
N PHE A 6 -14.13 9.50 5.22
CA PHE A 6 -15.47 9.71 5.75
C PHE A 6 -15.84 11.20 5.86
N TYR A 7 -14.87 12.04 6.28
CA TYR A 7 -15.13 13.47 6.46
C TYR A 7 -15.35 14.22 5.14
N ALA A 8 -14.76 13.73 4.04
CA ALA A 8 -14.91 14.29 2.71
C ALA A 8 -16.15 13.75 1.96
N SER A 9 -16.80 12.70 2.50
CA SER A 9 -17.94 12.08 1.85
C SER A 9 -19.23 12.89 2.04
N ASP A 10 -20.04 12.98 1.00
CA ASP A 10 -21.40 13.53 1.04
C ASP A 10 -22.42 12.55 1.64
N ASN A 11 -22.09 11.24 1.70
CA ASN A 11 -23.01 10.17 2.14
C ASN A 11 -22.67 9.63 3.55
N LYS A 12 -22.42 10.52 4.49
CA LYS A 12 -21.97 10.18 5.85
C LYS A 12 -22.91 9.26 6.60
N ASP A 13 -24.22 9.48 6.47
CA ASP A 13 -25.25 8.67 7.16
C ASP A 13 -25.21 7.21 6.72
N HIS A 14 -25.01 6.97 5.42
CA HIS A 14 -24.82 5.63 4.88
C HIS A 14 -23.58 4.97 5.47
N TRP A 15 -22.44 5.65 5.44
CA TRP A 15 -21.20 5.08 5.96
C TRP A 15 -21.22 4.87 7.47
N LEU A 16 -21.88 5.73 8.22
CA LEU A 16 -22.13 5.50 9.64
C LEU A 16 -22.94 4.21 9.85
N SER A 17 -23.99 4.01 9.07
CA SER A 17 -24.78 2.78 9.12
C SER A 17 -23.92 1.54 8.80
N GLU A 18 -23.06 1.62 7.79
CA GLU A 18 -22.17 0.52 7.41
C GLU A 18 -21.13 0.22 8.51
N ILE A 19 -20.43 1.24 9.05
CA ILE A 19 -19.48 1.07 10.15
C ILE A 19 -20.15 0.40 11.37
N ASN A 20 -21.39 0.81 11.66
CA ASN A 20 -22.17 0.24 12.77
C ASN A 20 -22.54 -1.23 12.58
N LYS A 21 -22.40 -1.82 11.40
CA LYS A 21 -22.63 -3.26 11.18
C LYS A 21 -21.45 -4.12 11.65
N SER A 22 -20.28 -3.51 11.97
CA SER A 22 -19.13 -4.26 12.45
C SER A 22 -19.46 -5.05 13.72
N ASP A 23 -18.98 -6.29 13.83
CA ASP A 23 -19.12 -7.15 15.00
C ASP A 23 -18.03 -6.89 16.07
N TRP A 24 -17.19 -5.88 15.85
CA TRP A 24 -16.07 -5.53 16.70
C TRP A 24 -16.41 -4.35 17.63
N ARG A 25 -16.10 -4.50 18.94
CA ARG A 25 -16.41 -3.47 19.95
C ARG A 25 -15.79 -2.11 19.60
N ALA A 26 -14.53 -2.08 19.16
CA ALA A 26 -13.87 -0.82 18.80
C ALA A 26 -14.48 -0.22 17.51
N GLY A 27 -15.00 -1.03 16.58
CA GLY A 27 -15.74 -0.51 15.43
C GLY A 27 -17.07 0.14 15.83
N LYS A 28 -17.76 -0.39 16.84
CA LYS A 28 -18.94 0.27 17.43
C LYS A 28 -18.57 1.60 18.09
N TYR A 29 -17.45 1.63 18.78
CA TYR A 29 -16.94 2.86 19.39
C TYR A 29 -16.54 3.91 18.34
N LEU A 30 -15.90 3.49 17.24
CA LEU A 30 -15.63 4.39 16.11
C LEU A 30 -16.94 4.99 15.55
N PHE A 31 -17.97 4.17 15.36
CA PHE A 31 -19.30 4.66 14.94
C PHE A 31 -19.82 5.76 15.89
N GLU A 32 -19.75 5.55 17.20
CA GLU A 32 -20.18 6.54 18.19
C GLU A 32 -19.38 7.83 18.10
N LEU A 33 -18.05 7.72 18.00
CA LEU A 33 -17.17 8.87 17.87
C LEU A 33 -17.42 9.68 16.59
N LEU A 34 -17.68 9.02 15.47
CA LEU A 34 -17.99 9.68 14.20
C LEU A 34 -19.38 10.35 14.24
N ARG A 35 -20.40 9.62 14.74
CA ARG A 35 -21.78 10.13 14.89
C ARG A 35 -21.81 11.38 15.78
N ASP A 36 -21.09 11.35 16.89
CA ASP A 36 -21.07 12.41 17.90
C ASP A 36 -20.01 13.49 17.59
N GLN A 37 -19.32 13.37 16.44
CA GLN A 37 -18.25 14.28 15.97
C GLN A 37 -17.07 14.43 16.97
N LYS A 38 -16.77 13.38 17.72
CA LYS A 38 -15.74 13.36 18.79
C LYS A 38 -14.43 12.72 18.37
N LEU A 39 -14.35 12.10 17.18
CA LEU A 39 -13.13 11.39 16.77
C LEU A 39 -11.93 12.33 16.68
N LYS A 40 -12.11 13.51 16.09
CA LYS A 40 -11.04 14.51 15.98
C LYS A 40 -10.63 15.11 17.33
N GLU A 41 -11.58 15.33 18.22
CA GLU A 41 -11.30 15.75 19.59
C GLU A 41 -10.43 14.72 20.34
N LEU A 42 -10.72 13.44 20.12
CA LEU A 42 -10.02 12.32 20.76
C LEU A 42 -8.64 12.04 20.15
N CYS A 43 -8.55 12.06 18.81
CA CYS A 43 -7.42 11.51 18.04
C CYS A 43 -6.58 12.59 17.32
N GLY A 44 -6.99 13.88 17.40
CA GLY A 44 -6.32 15.02 16.74
C GLY A 44 -7.11 15.56 15.55
N GLU A 45 -6.97 16.86 15.28
CA GLU A 45 -7.75 17.59 14.26
C GLU A 45 -7.49 17.11 12.82
N SER A 46 -6.27 16.65 12.53
CA SER A 46 -5.92 16.13 11.21
C SER A 46 -6.42 14.69 10.97
N THR A 47 -7.08 14.07 11.96
CA THR A 47 -7.54 12.68 11.88
C THR A 47 -8.49 12.47 10.70
N LYS A 48 -8.19 11.43 9.92
CA LYS A 48 -9.02 10.88 8.84
C LYS A 48 -9.62 9.56 9.26
N ALA A 49 -10.85 9.30 8.81
CA ALA A 49 -11.47 7.99 8.89
C ALA A 49 -11.56 7.43 7.47
N LEU A 50 -10.69 6.48 7.16
CA LEU A 50 -10.49 5.93 5.83
C LEU A 50 -11.36 4.69 5.62
N LEU A 51 -12.13 4.69 4.56
CA LEU A 51 -13.08 3.63 4.21
C LEU A 51 -12.67 3.02 2.86
N LEU A 52 -12.40 1.74 2.84
CA LEU A 52 -12.25 0.97 1.59
C LEU A 52 -13.64 0.49 1.18
N ILE A 53 -14.11 0.93 0.02
CA ILE A 53 -15.46 0.68 -0.46
C ILE A 53 -15.46 0.00 -1.84
N ASP A 54 -16.59 -0.65 -2.15
CA ASP A 54 -16.89 -1.22 -3.47
C ASP A 54 -18.36 -0.90 -3.81
N GLY A 55 -18.58 0.19 -4.56
CA GLY A 55 -19.90 0.80 -4.69
C GLY A 55 -20.45 1.22 -3.32
N ASP A 56 -21.63 0.75 -2.96
CA ASP A 56 -22.29 1.06 -1.67
C ASP A 56 -21.84 0.16 -0.51
N LYS A 57 -20.85 -0.72 -0.72
CA LYS A 57 -20.41 -1.68 0.30
C LYS A 57 -19.13 -1.21 0.98
N LEU A 58 -19.15 -1.21 2.31
CA LEU A 58 -17.95 -1.01 3.11
C LEU A 58 -17.20 -2.34 3.29
N ILE A 59 -15.97 -2.39 2.81
CA ILE A 59 -15.11 -3.58 2.83
C ILE A 59 -14.25 -3.61 4.09
N SER A 60 -13.62 -2.48 4.40
CA SER A 60 -12.67 -2.32 5.50
C SER A 60 -12.59 -0.85 5.89
N PHE A 61 -12.15 -0.57 7.11
CA PHE A 61 -11.90 0.80 7.54
C PHE A 61 -10.71 0.87 8.50
N CYS A 62 -10.11 2.05 8.62
CA CYS A 62 -9.14 2.40 9.64
C CYS A 62 -9.18 3.92 9.89
N THR A 63 -8.44 4.37 10.90
CA THR A 63 -8.13 5.78 11.08
C THR A 63 -6.66 6.05 10.76
N TYR A 64 -6.39 7.24 10.26
CA TYR A 64 -5.07 7.87 10.21
C TYR A 64 -5.13 9.07 11.14
N ALA A 65 -4.37 9.07 12.22
CA ALA A 65 -4.61 9.94 13.37
C ALA A 65 -3.31 10.45 14.01
N GLU A 66 -3.39 11.60 14.68
CA GLU A 66 -2.27 12.15 15.44
C GLU A 66 -2.02 11.34 16.72
N GLN A 67 -3.07 10.76 17.30
CA GLN A 67 -3.02 9.94 18.51
C GLN A 67 -3.95 8.73 18.39
N ASP A 68 -3.63 7.67 19.14
CA ASP A 68 -4.48 6.48 19.30
C ASP A 68 -4.63 6.16 20.81
N ASP A 69 -4.83 4.92 21.18
CA ASP A 69 -4.97 4.48 22.57
C ASP A 69 -3.68 4.70 23.39
N VAL A 70 -2.51 4.62 22.77
CA VAL A 70 -1.23 5.00 23.42
C VAL A 70 -1.05 6.52 23.34
N ARG A 71 -1.09 7.18 24.50
CA ARG A 71 -1.03 8.65 24.62
C ARG A 71 0.41 9.15 24.77
N GLU A 72 1.20 9.05 23.70
CA GLU A 72 2.57 9.54 23.63
C GLU A 72 2.67 10.60 22.51
N PRO A 73 2.66 11.91 22.86
CA PRO A 73 2.56 13.00 21.88
C PRO A 73 3.71 13.06 20.87
N SER A 74 4.86 12.45 21.19
CA SER A 74 6.01 12.39 20.28
C SER A 74 5.87 11.34 19.17
N LEU A 75 4.88 10.45 19.28
CA LEU A 75 4.61 9.38 18.32
C LEU A 75 3.39 9.76 17.48
N THR A 76 3.64 10.01 16.21
CA THR A 76 2.62 10.35 15.21
C THR A 76 3.15 10.04 13.81
N PRO A 77 2.32 9.66 12.82
CA PRO A 77 0.90 9.33 12.94
C PRO A 77 0.66 7.89 13.42
N TRP A 78 -0.57 7.64 13.82
CA TRP A 78 -1.08 6.33 14.21
C TRP A 78 -2.10 5.79 13.21
N VAL A 79 -2.10 4.48 13.03
CA VAL A 79 -3.20 3.75 12.40
C VAL A 79 -4.00 3.08 13.48
N GLY A 80 -5.24 3.48 13.64
CA GLY A 80 -6.17 2.93 14.62
C GLY A 80 -7.43 2.34 13.98
N PHE A 81 -8.27 1.72 14.78
CA PHE A 81 -9.57 1.20 14.36
C PHE A 81 -9.55 0.32 13.10
N VAL A 82 -8.52 -0.48 12.91
CA VAL A 82 -8.35 -1.31 11.71
C VAL A 82 -9.32 -2.48 11.74
N TYR A 83 -10.24 -2.51 10.78
CA TYR A 83 -11.23 -3.57 10.67
C TYR A 83 -11.54 -3.93 9.22
N THR A 84 -11.69 -5.23 8.95
CA THR A 84 -12.20 -5.77 7.69
C THR A 84 -13.39 -6.66 7.98
N PHE A 85 -14.49 -6.45 7.27
CA PHE A 85 -15.69 -7.27 7.43
C PHE A 85 -15.41 -8.74 7.12
N PRO A 86 -16.02 -9.70 7.85
CA PRO A 86 -15.68 -11.13 7.79
C PRO A 86 -15.67 -11.71 6.37
N GLU A 87 -16.63 -11.34 5.54
CA GLU A 87 -16.82 -11.82 4.16
C GLU A 87 -15.69 -11.37 3.20
N TYR A 88 -14.91 -10.34 3.60
CA TYR A 88 -13.81 -9.79 2.81
C TYR A 88 -12.43 -10.16 3.34
N ARG A 89 -12.35 -10.89 4.47
CA ARG A 89 -11.09 -11.34 5.08
C ARG A 89 -10.36 -12.35 4.20
N GLY A 90 -9.07 -12.54 4.45
CA GLY A 90 -8.22 -13.47 3.72
C GLY A 90 -7.78 -13.02 2.31
N LYS A 91 -8.22 -11.83 1.87
CA LYS A 91 -7.93 -11.26 0.54
C LYS A 91 -7.03 -10.01 0.61
N ARG A 92 -6.26 -9.86 1.68
CA ARG A 92 -5.33 -8.73 1.91
C ARG A 92 -5.96 -7.33 1.77
N ARG A 93 -7.26 -7.18 2.01
CA ARG A 93 -7.98 -5.91 1.82
C ARG A 93 -7.45 -4.78 2.72
N VAL A 94 -7.05 -5.10 3.95
CA VAL A 94 -6.43 -4.14 4.86
C VAL A 94 -5.12 -3.56 4.31
N GLY A 95 -4.39 -4.32 3.49
CA GLY A 95 -3.15 -3.86 2.85
C GLY A 95 -3.34 -2.59 2.03
N LYS A 96 -4.47 -2.47 1.30
CA LYS A 96 -4.79 -1.26 0.54
C LYS A 96 -4.96 -0.02 1.42
N LEU A 97 -5.56 -0.17 2.60
CA LEU A 97 -5.68 0.93 3.57
C LEU A 97 -4.32 1.31 4.15
N LEU A 98 -3.49 0.32 4.51
CA LEU A 98 -2.15 0.56 5.07
C LEU A 98 -1.22 1.21 4.05
N GLU A 99 -1.28 0.81 2.78
CA GLU A 99 -0.57 1.44 1.68
C GLU A 99 -0.99 2.90 1.49
N TYR A 100 -2.29 3.16 1.47
CA TYR A 100 -2.82 4.52 1.37
C TYR A 100 -2.37 5.40 2.56
N VAL A 101 -2.38 4.84 3.79
CA VAL A 101 -1.87 5.53 4.98
C VAL A 101 -0.37 5.82 4.84
N TYR A 102 0.41 4.87 4.29
CA TYR A 102 1.83 5.09 4.05
C TYR A 102 2.08 6.28 3.12
N ILE A 103 1.34 6.38 2.02
CA ILE A 103 1.41 7.50 1.08
C ILE A 103 1.01 8.82 1.75
N LEU A 104 -0.08 8.83 2.54
CA LEU A 104 -0.49 10.01 3.30
C LEU A 104 0.63 10.47 4.26
N ALA A 105 1.15 9.55 5.06
CA ALA A 105 2.17 9.87 6.06
C ALA A 105 3.47 10.37 5.41
N LYS A 106 3.83 9.83 4.25
CA LYS A 106 4.97 10.30 3.46
C LYS A 106 4.75 11.73 2.95
N ASN A 107 3.58 12.00 2.38
CA ASN A 107 3.22 13.34 1.87
C ASN A 107 3.16 14.38 3.01
N ASP A 108 2.76 13.96 4.21
CA ASP A 108 2.75 14.80 5.41
C ASP A 108 4.16 14.97 6.03
N GLY A 109 5.19 14.31 5.46
CA GLY A 109 6.59 14.44 5.88
C GLY A 109 6.95 13.64 7.14
N HIS A 110 6.14 12.67 7.52
CA HIS A 110 6.44 11.78 8.64
C HIS A 110 7.56 10.79 8.29
N LYS A 111 8.27 10.32 9.32
CA LYS A 111 9.36 9.33 9.17
C LYS A 111 8.94 7.91 9.58
N HIS A 112 7.88 7.80 10.32
CA HIS A 112 7.39 6.55 10.90
C HIS A 112 5.87 6.56 10.93
N ILE A 113 5.28 5.36 10.98
CA ILE A 113 3.86 5.15 11.27
C ILE A 113 3.77 4.13 12.40
N TYR A 114 2.83 4.33 13.31
CA TYR A 114 2.65 3.49 14.50
C TYR A 114 1.30 2.80 14.49
N ILE A 115 1.26 1.59 15.06
CA ILE A 115 0.03 0.82 15.30
C ILE A 115 0.11 0.27 16.72
N SER A 116 -0.94 0.48 17.52
CA SER A 116 -1.14 -0.20 18.79
C SER A 116 -2.10 -1.37 18.60
N THR A 117 -1.71 -2.59 19.01
CA THR A 117 -2.52 -3.77 18.75
C THR A 117 -2.15 -4.96 19.62
N GLY A 118 -3.14 -5.81 19.90
CA GLY A 118 -2.92 -7.15 20.46
C GLY A 118 -2.60 -8.22 19.41
N GLU A 119 -2.79 -7.93 18.12
CA GLU A 119 -2.56 -8.87 17.02
C GLU A 119 -1.06 -9.10 16.79
N THR A 120 -0.70 -10.34 16.43
CA THR A 120 0.66 -10.73 16.07
C THR A 120 0.67 -11.44 14.72
N GLY A 121 1.70 -11.21 13.90
CA GLY A 121 1.83 -11.85 12.59
C GLY A 121 0.89 -11.28 11.52
N LEU A 122 0.14 -10.22 11.81
CA LEU A 122 -0.72 -9.54 10.84
C LEU A 122 0.03 -8.37 10.20
N TYR A 123 0.44 -7.41 10.99
CA TYR A 123 1.02 -6.16 10.51
C TYR A 123 2.45 -6.34 9.98
N GLU A 124 3.15 -7.37 10.44
CA GLU A 124 4.47 -7.75 9.93
C GLU A 124 4.41 -8.11 8.42
N LYS A 125 3.27 -8.62 7.93
CA LYS A 125 3.05 -8.89 6.49
C LYS A 125 2.95 -7.62 5.64
N TYR A 126 2.86 -6.47 6.30
CA TYR A 126 2.74 -5.15 5.68
C TYR A 126 3.90 -4.22 6.08
N GLY A 127 5.06 -4.80 6.44
CA GLY A 127 6.29 -4.06 6.73
C GLY A 127 6.36 -3.42 8.11
N TYR A 128 5.36 -3.59 8.97
CA TYR A 128 5.43 -3.12 10.34
C TYR A 128 6.22 -4.12 11.19
N GLN A 129 7.08 -3.60 12.07
CA GLN A 129 7.88 -4.40 12.99
C GLN A 129 7.47 -4.11 14.43
N PHE A 130 7.42 -5.16 15.26
CA PHE A 130 7.24 -4.98 16.70
C PHE A 130 8.37 -4.08 17.24
N TRP A 131 7.99 -3.01 17.92
CA TRP A 131 8.95 -2.06 18.47
C TRP A 131 9.08 -2.17 19.97
N LYS A 132 7.99 -2.00 20.72
CA LYS A 132 7.99 -2.09 22.19
C LYS A 132 6.60 -2.29 22.79
N ILE A 133 6.55 -2.58 24.09
CA ILE A 133 5.33 -2.51 24.88
C ILE A 133 5.21 -1.08 25.46
N MET A 134 4.02 -0.51 25.38
CA MET A 134 3.68 0.78 25.96
C MET A 134 2.37 0.68 26.73
N LYS A 135 2.11 1.62 27.64
CA LYS A 135 0.82 1.72 28.31
C LYS A 135 -0.19 2.43 27.43
N ASP A 136 -1.37 1.84 27.31
CA ASP A 136 -2.52 2.48 26.68
C ASP A 136 -3.18 3.54 27.63
N ALA A 137 -4.24 4.16 27.16
CA ALA A 137 -4.99 5.18 27.91
C ALA A 137 -5.65 4.64 29.21
N TYR A 138 -5.73 3.31 29.34
CA TYR A 138 -6.31 2.64 30.52
C TYR A 138 -5.22 2.09 31.46
N GLY A 139 -3.95 2.26 31.11
CA GLY A 139 -2.80 1.78 31.88
C GLY A 139 -2.46 0.30 31.61
N GLU A 140 -3.10 -0.33 30.63
CA GLU A 140 -2.81 -1.70 30.22
C GLU A 140 -1.63 -1.76 29.26
N ASP A 141 -0.95 -2.91 29.20
CA ASP A 141 0.15 -3.12 28.28
C ASP A 141 -0.37 -3.31 26.85
N SER A 142 0.09 -2.48 25.92
CA SER A 142 -0.21 -2.57 24.50
C SER A 142 1.06 -2.77 23.67
N ARG A 143 0.98 -3.59 22.64
CA ARG A 143 2.08 -3.84 21.70
C ARG A 143 2.08 -2.73 20.65
N VAL A 144 3.18 -2.02 20.56
CA VAL A 144 3.36 -0.99 19.53
C VAL A 144 4.23 -1.55 18.42
N TYR A 145 3.70 -1.49 17.22
CA TYR A 145 4.39 -1.76 15.97
C TYR A 145 4.73 -0.45 15.27
N LYS A 146 5.80 -0.47 14.51
CA LYS A 146 6.30 0.69 13.77
C LYS A 146 6.70 0.26 12.35
N THR A 147 6.43 1.10 11.35
CA THR A 147 7.09 1.04 10.05
C THR A 147 7.81 2.34 9.78
N ASP A 148 8.95 2.26 9.10
CA ASP A 148 9.72 3.43 8.68
C ASP A 148 9.24 3.87 7.29
N ILE A 149 9.12 5.18 7.08
CA ILE A 149 8.83 5.75 5.77
C ILE A 149 10.16 5.97 5.08
N VAL A 150 10.37 5.24 4.00
CA VAL A 150 11.60 5.31 3.22
C VAL A 150 11.36 6.20 2.00
N SER A 151 12.27 7.13 1.75
CA SER A 151 12.35 7.84 0.48
C SER A 151 13.52 7.24 -0.29
N MET A 152 13.23 6.56 -1.39
CA MET A 152 14.25 6.02 -2.28
C MET A 152 14.72 7.11 -3.24
N ASP A 153 16.01 7.14 -3.50
CA ASP A 153 16.60 7.98 -4.55
C ASP A 153 16.96 7.09 -5.74
N TYR A 154 16.28 7.26 -6.84
CA TYR A 154 16.49 6.54 -8.08
C TYR A 154 17.03 7.43 -9.20
N SER A 155 17.57 8.60 -8.86
CA SER A 155 18.10 9.56 -9.83
C SER A 155 19.20 8.98 -10.73
N ASP A 156 19.97 8.02 -10.22
CA ASP A 156 21.02 7.35 -10.98
C ASP A 156 20.49 6.30 -11.98
N VAL A 157 19.24 5.87 -11.83
CA VAL A 157 18.60 4.83 -12.65
C VAL A 157 17.57 5.40 -13.60
N LEU A 158 16.71 6.28 -13.09
CA LEU A 158 15.66 6.90 -13.89
C LEU A 158 16.26 7.68 -15.06
N GLY A 159 15.72 7.44 -16.26
CA GLY A 159 16.20 8.07 -17.48
C GLY A 159 17.34 7.34 -18.17
N THR A 160 17.95 6.34 -17.55
CA THR A 160 19.02 5.55 -18.20
C THR A 160 18.44 4.61 -19.26
N THR A 161 19.29 4.24 -20.23
CA THR A 161 18.96 3.22 -21.23
C THR A 161 19.55 1.91 -20.79
N VAL A 162 18.73 0.87 -20.78
CA VAL A 162 19.11 -0.49 -20.39
C VAL A 162 18.73 -1.49 -21.46
N SER A 163 19.42 -2.63 -21.46
CA SER A 163 19.12 -3.78 -22.33
C SER A 163 18.99 -5.03 -21.47
N GLY A 164 18.24 -5.99 -21.95
CA GLY A 164 18.07 -7.23 -21.22
C GLY A 164 17.27 -8.29 -21.97
N THR A 165 16.99 -9.35 -21.25
CA THR A 165 16.32 -10.55 -21.74
C THR A 165 14.88 -10.59 -21.24
N ILE A 166 13.95 -11.01 -22.12
CA ILE A 166 12.56 -11.29 -21.77
C ILE A 166 12.43 -12.77 -21.44
N ASP A 167 12.13 -13.10 -20.20
CA ASP A 167 11.92 -14.48 -19.75
C ASP A 167 10.44 -14.83 -19.52
N ARG A 168 9.57 -13.82 -19.54
CA ARG A 168 8.10 -13.92 -19.51
C ARG A 168 7.52 -13.07 -20.64
N PRO A 169 7.47 -13.58 -21.85
CA PRO A 169 6.90 -12.84 -22.97
C PRO A 169 5.40 -12.54 -22.78
N LEU A 170 4.95 -11.42 -23.35
CA LEU A 170 3.55 -11.04 -23.40
C LEU A 170 2.67 -12.23 -23.84
N GLY A 171 1.58 -12.49 -23.12
CA GLY A 171 0.64 -13.58 -23.36
C GLY A 171 1.03 -14.92 -22.72
N THR A 172 2.19 -15.04 -22.09
CA THR A 172 2.59 -16.29 -21.40
C THR A 172 2.03 -16.36 -19.98
N ALA A 173 1.85 -17.59 -19.48
CA ALA A 173 1.40 -17.85 -18.13
C ALA A 173 2.57 -17.81 -17.13
N HIS A 174 2.29 -17.35 -15.90
CA HIS A 174 3.25 -17.41 -14.81
C HIS A 174 3.60 -18.87 -14.45
N PRO A 175 4.88 -19.26 -14.27
CA PRO A 175 5.29 -20.66 -14.09
C PRO A 175 4.67 -21.35 -12.88
N ARG A 176 4.37 -20.62 -11.81
CA ARG A 176 3.79 -21.15 -10.56
C ARG A 176 2.30 -20.83 -10.42
N HIS A 177 1.78 -19.93 -11.26
CA HIS A 177 0.41 -19.42 -11.22
C HIS A 177 -0.16 -19.36 -12.64
N PRO A 178 -0.56 -20.51 -13.23
CA PRO A 178 -0.99 -20.60 -14.63
C PRO A 178 -2.20 -19.72 -14.97
N GLU A 179 -2.97 -19.34 -13.96
CA GLU A 179 -4.10 -18.40 -14.09
C GLU A 179 -3.66 -16.94 -14.29
N MET A 180 -2.40 -16.63 -13.99
CA MET A 180 -1.81 -15.30 -14.17
C MET A 180 -1.11 -15.25 -15.53
N ILE A 181 -1.69 -14.48 -16.45
CA ILE A 181 -1.13 -14.25 -17.79
C ILE A 181 -0.44 -12.88 -17.78
N TYR A 182 0.76 -12.83 -18.34
CA TYR A 182 1.50 -11.57 -18.48
C TYR A 182 0.88 -10.71 -19.60
N PRO A 183 0.23 -9.57 -19.26
CA PRO A 183 -0.36 -8.68 -20.27
C PRO A 183 0.69 -7.78 -20.94
N ILE A 184 1.94 -7.86 -20.50
CA ILE A 184 3.08 -7.07 -20.93
C ILE A 184 4.34 -7.95 -20.91
N ASN A 185 5.34 -7.64 -21.74
CA ASN A 185 6.62 -8.32 -21.69
C ASN A 185 7.32 -8.06 -20.34
N TYR A 186 7.82 -9.14 -19.74
CA TYR A 186 8.53 -9.09 -18.47
C TYR A 186 9.85 -9.85 -18.60
N GLY A 187 10.88 -9.34 -17.96
CA GLY A 187 12.21 -9.93 -18.01
C GLY A 187 13.14 -9.27 -17.00
N TYR A 188 14.40 -9.19 -17.33
CA TYR A 188 15.43 -8.64 -16.46
C TYR A 188 16.47 -7.82 -17.24
N VAL A 189 17.20 -6.97 -16.53
CA VAL A 189 18.32 -6.18 -17.06
C VAL A 189 19.60 -7.02 -16.99
N ASP A 190 20.23 -7.25 -18.14
CA ASP A 190 21.44 -8.08 -18.20
C ASP A 190 22.58 -7.47 -17.35
N GLY A 191 23.09 -8.25 -16.38
CA GLY A 191 24.23 -7.88 -15.54
C GLY A 191 23.98 -6.80 -14.48
N VAL A 192 22.71 -6.43 -14.25
CA VAL A 192 22.30 -5.57 -13.13
C VAL A 192 21.59 -6.43 -12.09
N PHE A 193 22.07 -6.40 -10.84
CA PHE A 193 21.55 -7.26 -9.78
C PHE A 193 20.68 -6.48 -8.79
N ALA A 194 19.55 -7.07 -8.45
CA ALA A 194 18.63 -6.57 -7.43
C ALA A 194 19.09 -6.94 -6.00
N GLY A 195 18.36 -6.47 -5.01
CA GLY A 195 18.68 -6.67 -3.59
C GLY A 195 18.65 -8.12 -3.11
N ASP A 196 17.99 -9.02 -3.82
CA ASP A 196 17.93 -10.46 -3.57
C ASP A 196 19.10 -11.25 -4.23
N GLY A 197 19.92 -10.57 -5.05
CA GLY A 197 21.05 -11.13 -5.78
C GLY A 197 20.69 -11.77 -7.13
N ALA A 198 19.41 -11.73 -7.54
CA ALA A 198 19.00 -12.03 -8.91
C ALA A 198 19.19 -10.82 -9.82
N GLU A 199 19.06 -11.00 -11.13
CA GLU A 199 19.08 -9.89 -12.07
C GLU A 199 17.83 -9.01 -11.88
N GLN A 200 17.98 -7.70 -12.10
CA GLN A 200 16.94 -6.70 -11.86
C GLN A 200 15.75 -6.89 -12.80
N ASP A 201 14.61 -7.19 -12.25
CA ASP A 201 13.34 -7.40 -12.96
C ASP A 201 12.79 -6.14 -13.62
N VAL A 202 12.18 -6.30 -14.79
CA VAL A 202 11.58 -5.21 -15.57
C VAL A 202 10.23 -5.57 -16.18
N TYR A 203 9.37 -4.57 -16.30
CA TYR A 203 8.22 -4.54 -17.19
C TYR A 203 8.57 -3.71 -18.42
N VAL A 204 8.35 -4.24 -19.63
CA VAL A 204 8.75 -3.59 -20.89
C VAL A 204 7.52 -3.13 -21.67
N PHE A 205 7.38 -1.83 -21.79
CA PHE A 205 6.29 -1.14 -22.47
C PHE A 205 6.65 -0.75 -23.90
N GLY A 206 5.65 -0.66 -24.77
CA GLY A 206 5.80 -0.20 -26.15
C GLY A 206 5.90 -1.33 -27.18
N ALA A 207 5.57 -2.59 -26.81
CA ALA A 207 5.40 -3.69 -27.73
C ALA A 207 4.03 -4.33 -27.55
N ASP A 208 3.38 -4.67 -28.64
CA ASP A 208 2.10 -5.38 -28.73
C ASP A 208 2.26 -6.87 -29.05
N GLN A 209 3.50 -7.36 -29.06
CA GLN A 209 3.87 -8.75 -29.35
C GLN A 209 4.93 -9.26 -28.37
N PRO A 210 5.07 -10.59 -28.25
CA PRO A 210 6.13 -11.20 -27.46
C PRO A 210 7.52 -10.81 -27.97
N LEU A 211 8.43 -10.50 -27.05
CA LEU A 211 9.85 -10.19 -27.34
C LEU A 211 10.75 -11.28 -26.75
N GLU A 212 11.99 -11.40 -27.27
CA GLU A 212 13.06 -12.19 -26.69
C GLU A 212 14.06 -11.32 -25.91
N THR A 213 14.35 -10.14 -26.44
CA THR A 213 15.26 -9.13 -25.84
C THR A 213 14.67 -7.75 -26.01
N TYR A 214 15.22 -6.80 -25.26
CA TYR A 214 14.79 -5.41 -25.36
C TYR A 214 15.98 -4.45 -25.17
N THR A 215 15.81 -3.23 -25.64
CA THR A 215 16.59 -2.05 -25.29
C THR A 215 15.61 -0.89 -25.15
N GLY A 216 15.66 -0.19 -24.03
CA GLY A 216 14.74 0.89 -23.75
C GLY A 216 15.17 1.76 -22.59
N LYS A 217 14.39 2.80 -22.32
CA LYS A 217 14.65 3.78 -21.28
C LYS A 217 13.88 3.42 -20.00
N VAL A 218 14.52 3.45 -18.86
CA VAL A 218 13.88 3.33 -17.54
C VAL A 218 13.08 4.61 -17.28
N ILE A 219 11.75 4.53 -17.33
CA ILE A 219 10.84 5.68 -17.17
C ILE A 219 10.21 5.74 -15.79
N ALA A 220 10.15 4.60 -15.08
CA ALA A 220 9.65 4.53 -13.71
C ALA A 220 10.25 3.32 -12.98
N ILE A 221 10.10 3.32 -11.65
CA ILE A 221 10.46 2.20 -10.77
C ILE A 221 9.28 1.97 -9.80
N TYR A 222 8.79 0.74 -9.76
CA TYR A 222 7.85 0.31 -8.74
C TYR A 222 8.62 -0.30 -7.58
N HIS A 223 8.72 0.45 -6.48
CA HIS A 223 9.37 0.04 -5.24
C HIS A 223 8.39 -0.74 -4.38
N ARG A 224 8.69 -1.99 -4.07
CA ARG A 224 7.88 -2.82 -3.16
C ARG A 224 8.25 -2.55 -1.70
N LEU A 225 7.31 -2.03 -0.92
CA LEU A 225 7.52 -1.67 0.49
C LEU A 225 7.62 -2.87 1.43
N ASN A 226 7.14 -4.02 1.01
CA ASN A 226 7.09 -5.26 1.78
C ASN A 226 7.83 -6.43 1.11
N ASP A 227 8.76 -6.11 0.23
CA ASP A 227 9.63 -7.05 -0.47
C ASP A 227 11.02 -6.40 -0.65
N ASN A 228 12.03 -7.17 -1.03
CA ASN A 228 13.38 -6.68 -1.30
C ASN A 228 13.61 -6.41 -2.80
N GLU A 229 12.55 -6.46 -3.61
CA GLU A 229 12.64 -6.34 -5.05
C GLU A 229 11.95 -5.07 -5.55
N ASP A 230 12.69 -4.29 -6.33
CA ASP A 230 12.13 -3.24 -7.18
C ASP A 230 11.77 -3.81 -8.55
N LYS A 231 10.78 -3.22 -9.21
CA LYS A 231 10.45 -3.53 -10.60
C LYS A 231 10.67 -2.29 -11.45
N TRP A 232 11.60 -2.38 -12.41
CA TRP A 232 11.84 -1.25 -13.30
C TRP A 232 10.82 -1.26 -14.45
N ILE A 233 10.42 -0.07 -14.87
CA ILE A 233 9.49 0.14 -15.97
C ILE A 233 10.28 0.72 -17.13
N VAL A 234 10.38 -0.04 -18.20
CA VAL A 234 11.17 0.31 -19.38
C VAL A 234 10.25 0.64 -20.56
N SER A 235 10.46 1.78 -21.19
CA SER A 235 9.80 2.19 -22.42
C SER A 235 10.73 1.99 -23.63
N LEU A 236 10.29 1.23 -24.63
CA LEU A 236 11.05 0.99 -25.85
C LEU A 236 11.22 2.25 -26.69
N SER A 237 10.22 3.12 -26.73
CA SER A 237 10.28 4.42 -27.42
C SER A 237 11.02 5.50 -26.61
N GLY A 238 11.19 5.27 -25.29
CA GLY A 238 11.68 6.27 -24.34
C GLY A 238 10.66 7.33 -23.96
N GLU A 239 9.41 7.23 -24.46
CA GLU A 239 8.32 8.13 -24.09
C GLU A 239 7.82 7.84 -22.67
N MET A 240 7.39 8.91 -22.00
CA MET A 240 6.77 8.81 -20.68
C MET A 240 5.34 8.26 -20.81
N ILE A 241 4.98 7.41 -19.86
CA ILE A 241 3.65 6.83 -19.74
C ILE A 241 3.03 7.37 -18.44
N GLN A 242 1.73 7.61 -18.42
CA GLN A 242 1.05 8.10 -17.21
C GLN A 242 1.12 7.06 -16.10
N ALA A 243 1.25 7.52 -14.86
CA ALA A 243 1.39 6.64 -13.70
C ALA A 243 0.22 5.65 -13.56
N GLU A 244 -0.99 6.11 -13.85
CA GLU A 244 -2.20 5.31 -13.82
C GLU A 244 -2.15 4.14 -14.81
N ASP A 245 -1.69 4.39 -16.04
CA ASP A 245 -1.58 3.38 -17.10
C ASP A 245 -0.50 2.33 -16.75
N ILE A 246 0.62 2.78 -16.14
CA ILE A 246 1.66 1.87 -15.65
C ILE A 246 1.08 0.96 -14.55
N LEU A 247 0.46 1.55 -13.52
CA LEU A 247 -0.08 0.82 -12.38
C LEU A 247 -1.19 -0.16 -12.80
N GLU A 248 -2.03 0.22 -13.76
CA GLU A 248 -3.04 -0.68 -14.32
C GLU A 248 -2.38 -1.88 -15.02
N ALA A 249 -1.40 -1.64 -15.89
CA ALA A 249 -0.74 -2.69 -16.67
C ALA A 249 0.02 -3.70 -15.79
N ILE A 250 0.66 -3.27 -14.70
CA ILE A 250 1.42 -4.16 -13.80
C ILE A 250 0.55 -4.75 -12.67
N SER A 251 -0.71 -4.31 -12.52
CA SER A 251 -1.60 -4.70 -11.41
C SER A 251 -1.86 -6.20 -11.33
N PHE A 252 -1.74 -6.95 -12.45
CA PHE A 252 -1.93 -8.39 -12.47
C PHE A 252 -1.00 -9.11 -11.48
N GLN A 253 0.19 -8.58 -11.24
CA GLN A 253 1.18 -9.10 -10.30
C GLN A 253 1.32 -8.19 -9.07
N GLU A 254 1.42 -6.88 -9.25
CA GLU A 254 1.75 -5.94 -8.17
C GLU A 254 0.58 -5.73 -7.17
N GLN A 255 -0.65 -6.12 -7.52
CA GLN A 255 -1.78 -6.13 -6.57
C GLN A 255 -1.54 -6.99 -5.30
N TYR A 256 -0.55 -7.87 -5.32
CA TYR A 256 -0.19 -8.73 -4.18
C TYR A 256 0.87 -8.11 -3.26
N PHE A 257 1.45 -7.00 -3.67
CA PHE A 257 2.49 -6.27 -2.94
C PHE A 257 1.98 -4.89 -2.53
N MET A 258 2.57 -4.34 -1.49
CA MET A 258 2.51 -2.91 -1.20
C MET A 258 3.67 -2.24 -1.93
N GLY A 259 3.41 -1.18 -2.67
CA GLY A 259 4.46 -0.54 -3.41
C GLY A 259 4.15 0.90 -3.80
N GLU A 260 5.15 1.57 -4.28
CA GLU A 260 5.14 2.97 -4.66
C GLU A 260 5.81 3.14 -6.02
N LEU A 261 5.20 3.94 -6.90
CA LEU A 261 5.75 4.24 -8.22
C LEU A 261 6.56 5.55 -8.18
N TYR A 262 7.83 5.45 -8.53
CA TYR A 262 8.74 6.58 -8.74
C TYR A 262 8.85 6.81 -10.24
N THR A 263 8.63 8.03 -10.71
CA THR A 263 8.72 8.43 -12.12
C THR A 263 9.82 9.46 -12.33
N LEU A 264 10.22 9.65 -13.59
CA LEU A 264 11.12 10.72 -14.01
C LEU A 264 10.55 12.10 -13.68
#